data_fd368ce248621ba9cc4d044413c75b30
#
_entry.id   fd368ce248621ba9cc4d044413c75b30
#
_cell.length_a   1.000
_cell.length_b   1.000
_cell.length_c   1.000
_cell.angle_alpha   90.00
_cell.angle_beta   90.00
_cell.angle_gamma   90.00
#
_symmetry.space_group_name_H-M   'P 1'
#
loop_
_entity.id
_entity.type
_entity.pdbx_description
1 polymer ?
#
loop_
_entity_poly.entity_id
_entity_poly.type
_entity_poly.pdbx_seq_one_letter_code
_entity_poly.pdbx_strand_id
1 'polypeptide(L)'
;MLSLIASAYFMEGKYKEAIALFRSCDLEALPDKERDDCAMRLATSYLKEDNLREAAVWFTLLKEVSPLYQDDAVYNLAYIDYVEKRYDKALKSFQSLQNDAVYAALVPYYIGEIYLVKGNYQQARTVAKAYLEQYPAKKDVPQMERIWGEACFGLNDYQAAIPPLERYRESVSHPQRKPLYELGMSYYYTGVYSKAAATLGEMASVHDALSQNAYLHMGLAYLNLKERNRARMAFEQAANFSFDPKVKEQALYNYALCIHETSYSPFAESVTVFERFLNEFPNSPYTERVNDYLIEVYMNTRSYEAALKSIAKIEHPGTRIMEAKQKILFRLGTQAFANARFQEALELFNQSLAVGHYIQASKADAYFWRGESKYRLDRFPQAGNDYRLYLEFATSKNGQEYGLALYNLGYTYFKQKNYGNAGTWFTRFVDRGSINERTMQADAYNRIGDCNFYDRRFEQARQDYARAVEIDPSLGDYSLYQEAFVRGLQRDYNGKVKTMHRLISDY
;
A
#
# COMPACT_ATOMS: atom_id res chain seq x y z
N MET A 1 -16.74 -69.48 27.52
CA MET A 1 -17.66 -69.36 26.36
C MET A 1 -17.86 -67.91 25.94
N LEU A 2 -18.22 -66.98 26.86
CA LEU A 2 -18.41 -65.56 26.52
C LEU A 2 -17.16 -64.90 25.94
N SER A 3 -15.96 -65.25 26.44
CA SER A 3 -14.67 -64.72 25.95
C SER A 3 -14.36 -65.14 24.48
N LEU A 4 -14.80 -66.34 24.07
CA LEU A 4 -14.65 -66.79 22.70
C LEU A 4 -15.60 -66.05 21.74
N ILE A 5 -16.87 -65.81 22.20
CA ILE A 5 -17.84 -65.03 21.39
C ILE A 5 -17.39 -63.61 21.25
N ALA A 6 -16.90 -62.99 22.34
CA ALA A 6 -16.32 -61.64 22.33
C ALA A 6 -15.13 -61.51 21.37
N SER A 7 -14.27 -62.56 21.37
CA SER A 7 -13.14 -62.64 20.48
C SER A 7 -13.56 -62.79 18.99
N ALA A 8 -14.64 -63.53 18.73
CA ALA A 8 -15.22 -63.62 17.35
C ALA A 8 -15.74 -62.26 16.88
N TYR A 9 -16.47 -61.52 17.72
CA TYR A 9 -16.91 -60.14 17.38
C TYR A 9 -15.75 -59.21 17.12
N PHE A 10 -14.69 -59.31 17.95
CA PHE A 10 -13.45 -58.53 17.73
C PHE A 10 -12.86 -58.83 16.34
N MET A 11 -12.77 -60.12 15.94
CA MET A 11 -12.21 -60.54 14.64
C MET A 11 -13.10 -60.08 13.48
N GLU A 12 -14.41 -59.95 13.69
CA GLU A 12 -15.37 -59.40 12.70
C GLU A 12 -15.35 -57.85 12.65
N GLY A 13 -14.55 -57.19 13.49
CA GLY A 13 -14.54 -55.73 13.58
C GLY A 13 -15.72 -55.09 14.31
N LYS A 14 -16.55 -55.89 14.96
CA LYS A 14 -17.71 -55.47 15.78
C LYS A 14 -17.27 -55.12 17.19
N TYR A 15 -16.55 -53.99 17.31
CA TYR A 15 -15.83 -53.63 18.53
C TYR A 15 -16.77 -53.30 19.70
N LYS A 16 -17.95 -52.69 19.46
CA LYS A 16 -18.94 -52.38 20.51
C LYS A 16 -19.49 -53.63 21.16
N GLU A 17 -19.85 -54.61 20.33
CA GLU A 17 -20.35 -55.89 20.78
C GLU A 17 -19.27 -56.69 21.52
N ALA A 18 -18.06 -56.66 21.03
CA ALA A 18 -16.92 -57.24 21.67
C ALA A 18 -16.67 -56.63 23.07
N ILE A 19 -16.68 -55.32 23.23
CA ILE A 19 -16.55 -54.59 24.48
C ILE A 19 -17.63 -55.03 25.47
N ALA A 20 -18.92 -55.07 25.04
CA ALA A 20 -20.03 -55.46 25.93
C ALA A 20 -19.84 -56.85 26.52
N LEU A 21 -19.44 -57.80 25.68
CA LEU A 21 -19.22 -59.18 26.12
C LEU A 21 -17.93 -59.34 26.96
N PHE A 22 -16.81 -58.75 26.59
CA PHE A 22 -15.59 -58.80 27.40
C PHE A 22 -15.78 -58.22 28.80
N ARG A 23 -16.58 -57.16 28.94
CA ARG A 23 -16.93 -56.58 30.24
C ARG A 23 -17.84 -57.51 31.07
N SER A 24 -18.55 -58.38 30.45
CA SER A 24 -19.40 -59.38 31.13
C SER A 24 -18.63 -60.66 31.47
N CYS A 25 -17.38 -60.78 31.02
CA CYS A 25 -16.53 -61.93 31.34
C CYS A 25 -15.83 -61.72 32.70
N ASP A 26 -15.77 -62.77 33.49
CA ASP A 26 -14.86 -62.81 34.61
C ASP A 26 -13.44 -63.15 34.05
N LEU A 27 -12.67 -62.09 33.76
CA LEU A 27 -11.35 -62.26 33.18
C LEU A 27 -10.30 -62.83 34.18
N GLU A 28 -10.53 -62.64 35.51
CA GLU A 28 -9.66 -63.14 36.52
C GLU A 28 -9.76 -64.69 36.71
N ALA A 29 -10.87 -65.26 36.32
CA ALA A 29 -11.06 -66.69 36.33
C ALA A 29 -10.43 -67.42 35.15
N LEU A 30 -9.87 -66.67 34.17
CA LEU A 30 -9.20 -67.28 33.01
C LEU A 30 -7.70 -67.58 33.28
N PRO A 31 -7.15 -68.60 32.60
CA PRO A 31 -5.69 -68.79 32.57
C PRO A 31 -4.97 -67.51 32.12
N ASP A 32 -3.79 -67.20 32.66
CA ASP A 32 -3.05 -65.97 32.44
C ASP A 32 -2.96 -65.57 30.96
N LYS A 33 -2.64 -66.51 30.10
CA LYS A 33 -2.54 -66.27 28.63
C LYS A 33 -3.88 -65.84 28.04
N GLU A 34 -4.95 -66.55 28.38
CA GLU A 34 -6.29 -66.25 27.83
C GLU A 34 -6.84 -64.94 28.40
N ARG A 35 -6.55 -64.64 29.66
CA ARG A 35 -6.87 -63.38 30.28
C ARG A 35 -6.16 -62.22 29.55
N ASP A 36 -4.88 -62.34 29.33
CA ASP A 36 -4.08 -61.33 28.66
C ASP A 36 -4.49 -61.12 27.18
N ASP A 37 -4.82 -62.24 26.46
CA ASP A 37 -5.37 -62.17 25.10
C ASP A 37 -6.72 -61.42 25.08
N CYS A 38 -7.62 -61.70 26.05
CA CYS A 38 -8.91 -61.02 26.16
C CYS A 38 -8.73 -59.55 26.53
N ALA A 39 -7.85 -59.21 27.45
CA ALA A 39 -7.54 -57.84 27.85
C ALA A 39 -6.95 -57.03 26.66
N MET A 40 -6.05 -57.64 25.89
CA MET A 40 -5.46 -57.00 24.69
C MET A 40 -6.54 -56.70 23.63
N ARG A 41 -7.46 -57.65 23.37
CA ARG A 41 -8.56 -57.41 22.42
C ARG A 41 -9.54 -56.39 22.92
N LEU A 42 -9.84 -56.36 24.22
CA LEU A 42 -10.71 -55.37 24.84
C LEU A 42 -10.08 -53.97 24.77
N ALA A 43 -8.81 -53.82 25.11
CA ALA A 43 -8.06 -52.57 25.01
C ALA A 43 -8.03 -52.06 23.56
N THR A 44 -7.78 -52.96 22.61
CA THR A 44 -7.77 -52.62 21.19
C THR A 44 -9.18 -52.22 20.68
N SER A 45 -10.23 -52.92 21.17
CA SER A 45 -11.61 -52.56 20.85
C SER A 45 -11.97 -51.13 21.30
N TYR A 46 -11.58 -50.77 22.53
CA TYR A 46 -11.77 -49.41 23.02
C TYR A 46 -10.98 -48.40 22.19
N LEU A 47 -9.78 -48.71 21.79
CA LEU A 47 -8.97 -47.85 20.91
C LEU A 47 -9.63 -47.65 19.55
N LYS A 48 -10.22 -48.70 18.97
CA LYS A 48 -10.94 -48.62 17.68
C LYS A 48 -12.25 -47.83 17.75
N GLU A 49 -12.88 -47.81 18.91
CA GLU A 49 -14.08 -47.01 19.21
C GLU A 49 -13.73 -45.60 19.74
N ASP A 50 -12.49 -45.15 19.61
CA ASP A 50 -11.98 -43.85 20.03
C ASP A 50 -12.14 -43.56 21.53
N ASN A 51 -12.34 -44.60 22.34
CA ASN A 51 -12.37 -44.50 23.79
C ASN A 51 -10.99 -44.64 24.39
N LEU A 52 -10.18 -43.58 24.17
CA LEU A 52 -8.75 -43.57 24.55
C LEU A 52 -8.52 -43.76 26.03
N ARG A 53 -9.44 -43.28 26.87
CA ARG A 53 -9.33 -43.39 28.33
C ARG A 53 -9.43 -44.87 28.82
N GLU A 54 -10.46 -45.58 28.40
CA GLU A 54 -10.64 -46.98 28.76
C GLU A 54 -9.55 -47.87 28.12
N ALA A 55 -9.18 -47.58 26.88
CA ALA A 55 -8.05 -48.27 26.23
C ALA A 55 -6.74 -48.11 27.02
N ALA A 56 -6.46 -46.90 27.52
CA ALA A 56 -5.25 -46.62 28.31
C ALA A 56 -5.25 -47.41 29.65
N VAL A 57 -6.40 -47.56 30.28
CA VAL A 57 -6.51 -48.36 31.54
C VAL A 57 -6.09 -49.81 31.27
N TRP A 58 -6.67 -50.43 30.25
CA TRP A 58 -6.38 -51.84 29.92
C TRP A 58 -4.94 -52.04 29.39
N PHE A 59 -4.43 -51.13 28.58
CA PHE A 59 -3.00 -51.18 28.14
C PHE A 59 -2.05 -50.97 29.34
N THR A 60 -2.38 -50.13 30.30
CA THR A 60 -1.57 -49.94 31.49
C THR A 60 -1.49 -51.24 32.32
N LEU A 61 -2.65 -51.91 32.52
CA LEU A 61 -2.69 -53.21 33.18
C LEU A 61 -1.82 -54.22 32.44
N LEU A 62 -1.97 -54.36 31.11
CA LEU A 62 -1.19 -55.30 30.30
C LEU A 62 0.31 -55.03 30.39
N LYS A 63 0.69 -53.78 30.37
CA LYS A 63 2.10 -53.36 30.51
C LYS A 63 2.73 -53.83 31.83
N GLU A 64 1.95 -53.84 32.91
CA GLU A 64 2.39 -54.17 34.24
C GLU A 64 2.39 -55.68 34.52
N VAL A 65 1.43 -56.42 33.96
CA VAL A 65 1.18 -57.81 34.34
C VAL A 65 1.51 -58.83 33.23
N SER A 66 1.59 -58.45 31.99
CA SER A 66 1.72 -59.36 30.85
C SER A 66 3.09 -59.25 30.16
N PRO A 67 4.02 -60.19 30.39
CA PRO A 67 5.27 -60.20 29.64
C PRO A 67 5.06 -60.39 28.12
N LEU A 68 3.97 -61.06 27.73
CA LEU A 68 3.66 -61.35 26.33
C LEU A 68 3.24 -60.07 25.54
N TYR A 69 2.49 -59.19 26.17
CA TYR A 69 1.94 -58.01 25.54
C TYR A 69 2.54 -56.67 26.06
N GLN A 70 3.67 -56.73 26.78
CA GLN A 70 4.30 -55.57 27.39
C GLN A 70 4.64 -54.49 26.32
N ASP A 71 5.34 -54.90 25.25
CA ASP A 71 5.77 -53.97 24.19
C ASP A 71 4.58 -53.48 23.32
N ASP A 72 3.60 -54.36 23.06
CA ASP A 72 2.31 -53.95 22.42
C ASP A 72 1.58 -52.90 23.27
N ALA A 73 1.52 -53.09 24.57
CA ALA A 73 0.89 -52.15 25.49
C ALA A 73 1.67 -50.82 25.56
N VAL A 74 2.98 -50.84 25.58
CA VAL A 74 3.85 -49.63 25.53
C VAL A 74 3.61 -48.88 24.23
N TYR A 75 3.58 -49.57 23.10
CA TYR A 75 3.31 -48.97 21.80
C TYR A 75 1.94 -48.29 21.74
N ASN A 76 0.87 -48.95 22.16
CA ASN A 76 -0.46 -48.42 22.14
C ASN A 76 -0.65 -47.26 23.14
N LEU A 77 -0.04 -47.32 24.31
CA LEU A 77 -0.02 -46.20 25.26
C LEU A 77 0.74 -44.99 24.68
N ALA A 78 1.87 -45.22 24.00
CA ALA A 78 2.60 -44.16 23.31
C ALA A 78 1.79 -43.54 22.19
N TYR A 79 1.01 -44.34 21.44
CA TYR A 79 0.11 -43.87 20.42
C TYR A 79 -1.02 -43.01 21.01
N ILE A 80 -1.65 -43.43 22.12
CA ILE A 80 -2.64 -42.65 22.88
C ILE A 80 -2.03 -41.32 23.34
N ASP A 81 -0.84 -41.34 23.95
CA ASP A 81 -0.13 -40.15 24.37
C ASP A 81 0.17 -39.20 23.19
N TYR A 82 0.49 -39.75 21.99
CA TYR A 82 0.68 -38.97 20.78
C TYR A 82 -0.59 -38.30 20.30
N VAL A 83 -1.71 -39.05 20.23
CA VAL A 83 -3.03 -38.50 19.83
C VAL A 83 -3.50 -37.41 20.77
N GLU A 84 -3.30 -37.60 22.09
CA GLU A 84 -3.61 -36.64 23.12
C GLU A 84 -2.56 -35.52 23.25
N LYS A 85 -1.60 -35.41 22.32
CA LYS A 85 -0.54 -34.41 22.26
C LYS A 85 0.40 -34.35 23.46
N ARG A 86 0.49 -35.45 24.23
CA ARG A 86 1.47 -35.64 25.32
C ARG A 86 2.82 -36.08 24.73
N TYR A 87 3.39 -35.25 23.85
CA TYR A 87 4.52 -35.61 22.98
C TYR A 87 5.77 -36.06 23.71
N ASP A 88 6.10 -35.48 24.87
CA ASP A 88 7.30 -35.90 25.63
C ASP A 88 7.19 -37.32 26.17
N LYS A 89 6.01 -37.69 26.64
CA LYS A 89 5.71 -39.02 27.15
C LYS A 89 5.69 -40.04 26.02
N ALA A 90 4.97 -39.70 24.91
CA ALA A 90 4.92 -40.52 23.72
C ALA A 90 6.31 -40.78 23.14
N LEU A 91 7.14 -39.72 23.01
CA LEU A 91 8.49 -39.83 22.48
C LEU A 91 9.35 -40.81 23.32
N LYS A 92 9.34 -40.68 24.63
CA LYS A 92 10.11 -41.57 25.53
C LYS A 92 9.68 -43.04 25.38
N SER A 93 8.37 -43.30 25.27
CA SER A 93 7.83 -44.65 25.07
C SER A 93 8.16 -45.21 23.71
N PHE A 94 8.03 -44.42 22.62
CA PHE A 94 8.44 -44.87 21.29
C PHE A 94 9.95 -45.14 21.18
N GLN A 95 10.76 -44.32 21.83
CA GLN A 95 12.22 -44.52 21.87
C GLN A 95 12.61 -45.82 22.55
N SER A 96 11.88 -46.27 23.58
CA SER A 96 12.16 -47.55 24.24
C SER A 96 11.95 -48.77 23.34
N LEU A 97 11.12 -48.60 22.29
CA LEU A 97 10.80 -49.67 21.31
C LEU A 97 11.63 -49.60 20.03
N GLN A 98 12.59 -48.68 19.91
CA GLN A 98 13.38 -48.52 18.68
C GLN A 98 14.21 -49.76 18.28
N ASN A 99 14.58 -50.61 19.26
CA ASN A 99 15.35 -51.82 19.02
C ASN A 99 14.49 -53.10 19.09
N ASP A 100 13.18 -52.97 19.26
CA ASP A 100 12.26 -54.09 19.27
C ASP A 100 12.07 -54.70 17.88
N ALA A 101 12.02 -56.02 17.77
CA ALA A 101 11.94 -56.70 16.47
C ALA A 101 10.65 -56.37 15.65
N VAL A 102 9.55 -56.06 16.32
CA VAL A 102 8.28 -55.75 15.73
C VAL A 102 8.13 -54.25 15.48
N TYR A 103 8.53 -53.41 16.44
CA TYR A 103 8.25 -52.00 16.48
C TYR A 103 9.36 -51.13 15.85
N ALA A 104 10.58 -51.63 15.66
CA ALA A 104 11.69 -50.89 15.11
C ALA A 104 11.42 -50.21 13.78
N ALA A 105 10.54 -50.81 12.97
CA ALA A 105 10.13 -50.24 11.67
C ALA A 105 8.87 -49.34 11.78
N LEU A 106 8.14 -49.32 12.90
CA LEU A 106 6.90 -48.58 13.07
C LEU A 106 7.09 -47.25 13.83
N VAL A 107 7.89 -47.30 14.90
CA VAL A 107 8.06 -46.13 15.80
C VAL A 107 8.82 -44.94 15.20
N PRO A 108 9.73 -45.07 14.22
CA PRO A 108 10.46 -43.93 13.65
C PRO A 108 9.54 -42.89 13.01
N TYR A 109 8.39 -43.29 12.46
CA TYR A 109 7.39 -42.40 11.93
C TYR A 109 6.86 -41.42 13.01
N TYR A 110 6.39 -41.97 14.13
CA TYR A 110 5.86 -41.16 15.24
C TYR A 110 6.97 -40.31 15.90
N ILE A 111 8.16 -40.85 16.05
CA ILE A 111 9.32 -40.10 16.58
C ILE A 111 9.64 -38.92 15.68
N GLY A 112 9.67 -39.12 14.37
CA GLY A 112 9.90 -38.07 13.39
C GLY A 112 8.81 -36.98 13.41
N GLU A 113 7.53 -37.40 13.46
CA GLU A 113 6.39 -36.48 13.60
C GLU A 113 6.47 -35.62 14.88
N ILE A 114 6.77 -36.26 16.02
CA ILE A 114 6.90 -35.54 17.28
C ILE A 114 8.05 -34.54 17.20
N TYR A 115 9.20 -34.89 16.62
CA TYR A 115 10.31 -33.97 16.46
C TYR A 115 9.95 -32.79 15.56
N LEU A 116 9.19 -33.01 14.46
CA LEU A 116 8.69 -31.92 13.62
C LEU A 116 7.79 -30.96 14.40
N VAL A 117 6.80 -31.50 15.11
CA VAL A 117 5.86 -30.70 15.92
C VAL A 117 6.58 -29.89 17.00
N LYS A 118 7.63 -30.45 17.58
CA LYS A 118 8.46 -29.78 18.60
C LYS A 118 9.50 -28.81 18.03
N GLY A 119 9.63 -28.69 16.70
CA GLY A 119 10.65 -27.88 16.05
C GLY A 119 12.06 -28.46 16.14
N ASN A 120 12.20 -29.72 16.54
CA ASN A 120 13.49 -30.42 16.64
C ASN A 120 13.89 -30.99 15.26
N TYR A 121 14.03 -30.10 14.29
CA TYR A 121 14.22 -30.47 12.88
C TYR A 121 15.47 -31.31 12.61
N GLN A 122 16.56 -31.05 13.36
CA GLN A 122 17.80 -31.84 13.21
C GLN A 122 17.58 -33.31 13.55
N GLN A 123 16.86 -33.59 14.65
CA GLN A 123 16.53 -34.94 15.10
C GLN A 123 15.53 -35.60 14.11
N ALA A 124 14.50 -34.86 13.66
CA ALA A 124 13.55 -35.36 12.66
C ALA A 124 14.28 -35.81 11.39
N ARG A 125 15.21 -34.98 10.89
CA ARG A 125 16.02 -35.28 9.70
C ARG A 125 16.87 -36.55 9.92
N THR A 126 17.50 -36.68 11.08
CA THR A 126 18.35 -37.83 11.39
C THR A 126 17.54 -39.13 11.41
N VAL A 127 16.40 -39.13 12.10
CA VAL A 127 15.53 -40.32 12.21
C VAL A 127 14.99 -40.72 10.81
N ALA A 128 14.53 -39.73 10.02
CA ALA A 128 13.99 -40.02 8.70
C ALA A 128 15.05 -40.59 7.76
N LYS A 129 16.26 -40.03 7.73
CA LYS A 129 17.35 -40.56 6.89
C LYS A 129 17.75 -41.97 7.29
N ALA A 130 17.94 -42.23 8.60
CA ALA A 130 18.27 -43.56 9.08
C ALA A 130 17.21 -44.60 8.70
N TYR A 131 15.91 -44.23 8.80
CA TYR A 131 14.83 -45.11 8.39
C TYR A 131 14.88 -45.41 6.89
N LEU A 132 15.07 -44.44 6.03
CA LEU A 132 15.11 -44.60 4.60
C LEU A 132 16.29 -45.46 4.11
N GLU A 133 17.43 -45.37 4.80
CA GLU A 133 18.60 -46.21 4.58
C GLU A 133 18.32 -47.68 4.96
N GLN A 134 17.64 -47.89 6.10
CA GLN A 134 17.39 -49.23 6.62
C GLN A 134 16.19 -49.93 6.01
N TYR A 135 15.13 -49.17 5.61
CA TYR A 135 13.85 -49.73 5.18
C TYR A 135 13.36 -49.16 3.84
N PRO A 136 14.14 -49.21 2.75
CA PRO A 136 13.82 -48.52 1.46
C PRO A 136 12.58 -49.00 0.75
N ALA A 137 12.03 -50.17 1.11
CA ALA A 137 10.86 -50.77 0.44
C ALA A 137 9.61 -50.85 1.33
N LYS A 138 9.60 -50.18 2.48
CA LYS A 138 8.44 -50.18 3.39
C LYS A 138 7.36 -49.19 2.95
N LYS A 139 6.13 -49.46 3.40
CA LYS A 139 4.93 -48.62 3.09
C LYS A 139 5.06 -47.18 3.55
N ASP A 140 5.81 -46.95 4.61
CA ASP A 140 5.95 -45.61 5.26
C ASP A 140 7.05 -44.75 4.63
N VAL A 141 7.77 -45.26 3.60
CA VAL A 141 8.81 -44.48 2.90
C VAL A 141 8.32 -43.10 2.45
N PRO A 142 7.14 -42.92 1.81
CA PRO A 142 6.69 -41.60 1.43
C PRO A 142 6.53 -40.66 2.60
N GLN A 143 6.04 -41.12 3.74
CA GLN A 143 5.88 -40.30 4.93
C GLN A 143 7.24 -39.93 5.57
N MET A 144 8.21 -40.81 5.51
CA MET A 144 9.58 -40.54 5.99
C MET A 144 10.31 -39.55 5.06
N GLU A 145 10.10 -39.63 3.75
CA GLU A 145 10.56 -38.61 2.80
C GLU A 145 9.93 -37.23 3.13
N ARG A 146 8.63 -37.18 3.43
CA ARG A 146 7.97 -35.96 3.86
C ARG A 146 8.61 -35.38 5.13
N ILE A 147 8.80 -36.22 6.17
CA ILE A 147 9.41 -35.82 7.44
C ILE A 147 10.82 -35.26 7.20
N TRP A 148 11.61 -35.94 6.35
CA TRP A 148 12.94 -35.46 5.99
C TRP A 148 12.90 -34.10 5.30
N GLY A 149 12.02 -33.91 4.33
CA GLY A 149 11.88 -32.68 3.59
C GLY A 149 11.38 -31.52 4.45
N GLU A 150 10.34 -31.74 5.26
CA GLU A 150 9.84 -30.74 6.22
C GLU A 150 10.94 -30.36 7.26
N ALA A 151 11.74 -31.33 7.72
CA ALA A 151 12.84 -31.06 8.63
C ALA A 151 13.94 -30.20 7.96
N CYS A 152 14.30 -30.49 6.71
CA CYS A 152 15.24 -29.66 5.96
C CYS A 152 14.71 -28.24 5.75
N PHE A 153 13.43 -28.10 5.42
CA PHE A 153 12.77 -26.80 5.29
C PHE A 153 12.82 -26.02 6.61
N GLY A 154 12.48 -26.67 7.73
CA GLY A 154 12.53 -26.05 9.06
C GLY A 154 13.95 -25.62 9.49
N LEU A 155 15.00 -26.25 8.94
CA LEU A 155 16.39 -25.86 9.10
C LEU A 155 16.86 -24.76 8.13
N ASN A 156 15.96 -24.25 7.25
CA ASN A 156 16.26 -23.35 6.13
C ASN A 156 17.23 -23.97 5.10
N ASP A 157 17.38 -25.30 5.09
CA ASP A 157 18.17 -26.02 4.09
C ASP A 157 17.26 -26.36 2.89
N TYR A 158 16.85 -25.31 2.15
CA TYR A 158 15.87 -25.41 1.07
C TYR A 158 16.35 -26.30 -0.07
N GLN A 159 17.65 -26.29 -0.37
CA GLN A 159 18.22 -27.15 -1.40
C GLN A 159 18.10 -28.63 -1.04
N ALA A 160 18.32 -28.99 0.23
CA ALA A 160 18.20 -30.37 0.71
C ALA A 160 16.74 -30.79 0.92
N ALA A 161 15.79 -29.83 1.07
CA ALA A 161 14.38 -30.12 1.22
C ALA A 161 13.71 -30.59 -0.10
N ILE A 162 14.19 -30.13 -1.24
CA ILE A 162 13.57 -30.39 -2.56
C ILE A 162 13.49 -31.88 -2.89
N PRO A 163 14.58 -32.67 -2.91
CA PRO A 163 14.52 -34.05 -3.38
C PRO A 163 13.56 -34.94 -2.57
N PRO A 164 13.55 -34.92 -1.22
CA PRO A 164 12.62 -35.73 -0.46
C PRO A 164 11.16 -35.29 -0.62
N LEU A 165 10.88 -33.99 -0.71
CA LEU A 165 9.53 -33.51 -0.95
C LEU A 165 9.02 -33.81 -2.37
N GLU A 166 9.88 -33.78 -3.38
CA GLU A 166 9.52 -34.26 -4.74
C GLU A 166 9.14 -35.75 -4.69
N ARG A 167 9.97 -36.59 -4.09
CA ARG A 167 9.66 -38.06 -3.99
C ARG A 167 8.37 -38.32 -3.23
N TYR A 168 8.12 -37.58 -2.11
CA TYR A 168 6.84 -37.66 -1.41
C TYR A 168 5.67 -37.30 -2.33
N ARG A 169 5.75 -36.16 -3.03
CA ARG A 169 4.69 -35.69 -3.94
C ARG A 169 4.38 -36.71 -5.01
N GLU A 170 5.41 -37.33 -5.62
CA GLU A 170 5.26 -38.35 -6.70
C GLU A 170 4.72 -39.67 -6.20
N SER A 171 4.95 -39.99 -4.91
CA SER A 171 4.59 -41.30 -4.33
C SER A 171 3.17 -41.36 -3.76
N VAL A 172 2.48 -40.22 -3.63
CA VAL A 172 1.13 -40.16 -3.04
C VAL A 172 0.12 -39.52 -3.98
N SER A 173 -1.07 -40.12 -4.07
CA SER A 173 -2.14 -39.64 -4.98
C SER A 173 -2.69 -38.26 -4.55
N HIS A 174 -2.69 -37.96 -3.24
CA HIS A 174 -3.19 -36.73 -2.67
C HIS A 174 -2.19 -36.18 -1.66
N PRO A 175 -1.16 -35.44 -2.11
CA PRO A 175 -0.17 -34.84 -1.23
C PRO A 175 -0.81 -33.83 -0.28
N GLN A 176 -0.35 -33.77 0.95
CA GLN A 176 -0.78 -32.79 1.93
C GLN A 176 -0.36 -31.38 1.48
N ARG A 177 -1.19 -30.37 1.80
CA ARG A 177 -0.97 -28.98 1.37
C ARG A 177 0.29 -28.36 1.97
N LYS A 178 0.58 -28.64 3.25
CA LYS A 178 1.74 -28.07 3.93
C LYS A 178 3.08 -28.52 3.28
N PRO A 179 3.35 -29.83 3.05
CA PRO A 179 4.54 -30.26 2.32
C PRO A 179 4.64 -29.67 0.89
N LEU A 180 3.52 -29.53 0.17
CA LEU A 180 3.50 -28.86 -1.13
C LEU A 180 3.89 -27.39 -1.04
N TYR A 181 3.38 -26.68 -0.03
CA TYR A 181 3.78 -25.31 0.25
C TYR A 181 5.29 -25.23 0.51
N GLU A 182 5.81 -26.09 1.37
CA GLU A 182 7.24 -26.10 1.74
C GLU A 182 8.14 -26.46 0.54
N LEU A 183 7.68 -27.34 -0.34
CA LEU A 183 8.35 -27.63 -1.62
C LEU A 183 8.34 -26.40 -2.54
N GLY A 184 7.19 -25.76 -2.71
CA GLY A 184 7.05 -24.56 -3.53
C GLY A 184 7.93 -23.41 -3.01
N MET A 185 7.96 -23.20 -1.69
CA MET A 185 8.83 -22.22 -1.04
C MET A 185 10.31 -22.59 -1.17
N SER A 186 10.66 -23.88 -1.09
CA SER A 186 12.04 -24.34 -1.31
C SER A 186 12.51 -24.04 -2.72
N TYR A 187 11.67 -24.25 -3.74
CA TYR A 187 11.96 -23.83 -5.11
C TYR A 187 12.10 -22.29 -5.22
N TYR A 188 11.26 -21.53 -4.52
CA TYR A 188 11.34 -20.06 -4.54
C TYR A 188 12.70 -19.59 -3.99
N TYR A 189 13.09 -20.07 -2.82
CA TYR A 189 14.34 -19.67 -2.16
C TYR A 189 15.60 -20.15 -2.90
N THR A 190 15.50 -21.23 -3.68
CA THR A 190 16.59 -21.72 -4.54
C THR A 190 16.60 -21.13 -5.95
N GLY A 191 15.67 -20.20 -6.26
CA GLY A 191 15.60 -19.50 -7.55
C GLY A 191 14.93 -20.29 -8.67
N VAL A 192 14.30 -21.43 -8.39
CA VAL A 192 13.59 -22.26 -9.39
C VAL A 192 12.15 -21.76 -9.53
N TYR A 193 11.98 -20.52 -9.92
CA TYR A 193 10.71 -19.78 -9.86
C TYR A 193 9.56 -20.41 -10.64
N SER A 194 9.83 -21.04 -11.78
CA SER A 194 8.78 -21.71 -12.57
C SER A 194 8.14 -22.88 -11.81
N LYS A 195 8.97 -23.74 -11.19
CA LYS A 195 8.49 -24.84 -10.34
C LYS A 195 7.83 -24.29 -9.06
N ALA A 196 8.37 -23.23 -8.47
CA ALA A 196 7.79 -22.58 -7.31
C ALA A 196 6.35 -22.14 -7.56
N ALA A 197 6.13 -21.38 -8.63
CA ALA A 197 4.80 -20.88 -8.98
C ALA A 197 3.81 -22.01 -9.29
N ALA A 198 4.22 -23.04 -10.00
CA ALA A 198 3.39 -24.19 -10.29
C ALA A 198 2.98 -24.96 -9.03
N THR A 199 3.95 -25.28 -8.16
CA THR A 199 3.71 -26.07 -6.95
C THR A 199 2.87 -25.30 -5.92
N LEU A 200 3.14 -24.00 -5.74
CA LEU A 200 2.33 -23.15 -4.87
C LEU A 200 0.89 -23.02 -5.40
N GLY A 201 0.71 -22.97 -6.72
CA GLY A 201 -0.62 -22.92 -7.34
C GLY A 201 -1.46 -24.17 -7.08
N GLU A 202 -0.84 -25.35 -7.03
CA GLU A 202 -1.54 -26.61 -6.74
C GLU A 202 -2.19 -26.62 -5.35
N MET A 203 -1.53 -25.98 -4.36
CA MET A 203 -2.01 -26.01 -2.97
C MET A 203 -2.88 -24.82 -2.58
N ALA A 204 -2.90 -23.74 -3.35
CA ALA A 204 -3.53 -22.45 -2.98
C ALA A 204 -5.05 -22.42 -3.22
N SER A 205 -5.75 -23.54 -3.24
CA SER A 205 -7.19 -23.64 -3.53
C SER A 205 -8.11 -23.35 -2.34
N VAL A 206 -7.57 -23.23 -1.12
CA VAL A 206 -8.34 -23.03 0.11
C VAL A 206 -8.21 -21.57 0.59
N HIS A 207 -9.28 -21.02 1.12
CA HIS A 207 -9.28 -19.65 1.64
C HIS A 207 -8.71 -19.62 3.07
N ASP A 208 -7.40 -19.54 3.19
CA ASP A 208 -6.66 -19.54 4.46
C ASP A 208 -5.34 -18.74 4.38
N ALA A 209 -4.66 -18.59 5.51
CA ALA A 209 -3.39 -17.88 5.61
C ALA A 209 -2.28 -18.52 4.76
N LEU A 210 -2.29 -19.86 4.62
CA LEU A 210 -1.29 -20.57 3.85
C LEU A 210 -1.40 -20.23 2.35
N SER A 211 -2.64 -20.23 1.82
CA SER A 211 -2.90 -19.82 0.44
C SER A 211 -2.60 -18.35 0.21
N GLN A 212 -2.89 -17.47 1.17
CA GLN A 212 -2.54 -16.05 1.08
C GLN A 212 -1.03 -15.87 0.86
N ASN A 213 -0.22 -16.56 1.67
CA ASN A 213 1.24 -16.52 1.56
C ASN A 213 1.74 -17.17 0.26
N ALA A 214 1.14 -18.29 -0.17
CA ALA A 214 1.45 -18.94 -1.42
C ALA A 214 1.22 -18.01 -2.63
N TYR A 215 0.09 -17.33 -2.70
CA TYR A 215 -0.19 -16.36 -3.76
C TYR A 215 0.79 -15.18 -3.76
N LEU A 216 1.21 -14.67 -2.61
CA LEU A 216 2.25 -13.65 -2.54
C LEU A 216 3.54 -14.14 -3.21
N HIS A 217 4.03 -15.33 -2.83
CA HIS A 217 5.28 -15.88 -3.36
C HIS A 217 5.17 -16.33 -4.82
N MET A 218 3.98 -16.76 -5.26
CA MET A 218 3.69 -16.96 -6.69
C MET A 218 3.87 -15.65 -7.47
N GLY A 219 3.32 -14.56 -6.96
CA GLY A 219 3.49 -13.23 -7.57
C GLY A 219 4.96 -12.81 -7.65
N LEU A 220 5.70 -12.99 -6.57
CA LEU A 220 7.14 -12.71 -6.54
C LEU A 220 7.94 -13.61 -7.49
N ALA A 221 7.58 -14.90 -7.61
CA ALA A 221 8.19 -15.83 -8.56
C ALA A 221 7.92 -15.38 -10.01
N TYR A 222 6.68 -15.01 -10.35
CA TYR A 222 6.35 -14.50 -11.68
C TYR A 222 7.04 -13.18 -12.01
N LEU A 223 7.28 -12.29 -11.04
CA LEU A 223 8.10 -11.08 -11.25
C LEU A 223 9.54 -11.44 -11.66
N ASN A 224 10.14 -12.42 -10.98
CA ASN A 224 11.49 -12.90 -11.33
C ASN A 224 11.53 -13.54 -12.74
N LEU A 225 10.44 -14.17 -13.17
CA LEU A 225 10.26 -14.69 -14.52
C LEU A 225 9.91 -13.61 -15.57
N LYS A 226 9.74 -12.35 -15.14
CA LYS A 226 9.27 -11.22 -15.97
C LYS A 226 7.84 -11.40 -16.53
N GLU A 227 7.04 -12.24 -15.90
CA GLU A 227 5.66 -12.53 -16.27
C GLU A 227 4.68 -11.64 -15.49
N ARG A 228 4.73 -10.31 -15.74
CA ARG A 228 4.01 -9.31 -14.96
C ARG A 228 2.50 -9.53 -14.87
N ASN A 229 1.85 -10.00 -15.93
CA ASN A 229 0.40 -10.26 -15.91
C ASN A 229 0.03 -11.40 -14.94
N ARG A 230 0.83 -12.47 -14.90
CA ARG A 230 0.64 -13.56 -13.93
C ARG A 230 0.95 -13.11 -12.51
N ALA A 231 2.01 -12.30 -12.33
CA ALA A 231 2.33 -11.70 -11.06
C ALA A 231 1.18 -10.85 -10.53
N ARG A 232 0.60 -9.98 -11.38
CA ARG A 232 -0.58 -9.16 -11.05
C ARG A 232 -1.73 -10.02 -10.52
N MET A 233 -2.10 -11.09 -11.24
CA MET A 233 -3.20 -11.98 -10.83
C MET A 233 -2.93 -12.65 -9.47
N ALA A 234 -1.70 -13.11 -9.24
CA ALA A 234 -1.32 -13.74 -7.98
C ALA A 234 -1.34 -12.73 -6.81
N PHE A 235 -0.81 -11.53 -7.00
CA PHE A 235 -0.86 -10.48 -5.97
C PHE A 235 -2.28 -10.02 -5.68
N GLU A 236 -3.14 -9.92 -6.67
CA GLU A 236 -4.57 -9.62 -6.49
C GLU A 236 -5.23 -10.64 -5.58
N GLN A 237 -5.00 -11.94 -5.79
CA GLN A 237 -5.52 -12.99 -4.93
C GLN A 237 -5.00 -12.83 -3.49
N ALA A 238 -3.70 -12.66 -3.31
CA ALA A 238 -3.11 -12.48 -1.98
C ALA A 238 -3.65 -11.22 -1.25
N ALA A 239 -3.87 -10.11 -1.98
CA ALA A 239 -4.40 -8.86 -1.45
C ALA A 239 -5.89 -8.91 -1.08
N ASN A 240 -6.65 -9.87 -1.64
CA ASN A 240 -8.06 -10.07 -1.31
C ASN A 240 -8.26 -10.92 -0.05
N PHE A 241 -7.22 -11.57 0.46
CA PHE A 241 -7.24 -12.27 1.73
C PHE A 241 -6.88 -11.31 2.88
N SER A 242 -7.35 -11.62 4.10
CA SER A 242 -7.12 -10.78 5.27
C SER A 242 -6.64 -11.58 6.50
N PHE A 243 -5.96 -12.69 6.28
CA PHE A 243 -5.43 -13.54 7.35
C PHE A 243 -4.14 -12.98 7.95
N ASP A 244 -3.22 -12.50 7.10
CA ASP A 244 -1.98 -11.85 7.51
C ASP A 244 -1.92 -10.44 6.90
N PRO A 245 -1.99 -9.38 7.76
CA PRO A 245 -1.94 -8.01 7.30
C PRO A 245 -0.63 -7.64 6.59
N LYS A 246 0.51 -8.21 6.99
CA LYS A 246 1.81 -7.94 6.35
C LYS A 246 1.88 -8.53 4.94
N VAL A 247 1.37 -9.75 4.79
CA VAL A 247 1.26 -10.40 3.47
C VAL A 247 0.32 -9.61 2.58
N LYS A 248 -0.82 -9.16 3.11
CA LYS A 248 -1.79 -8.32 2.39
C LYS A 248 -1.17 -6.99 1.96
N GLU A 249 -0.47 -6.31 2.85
CA GLU A 249 0.24 -5.06 2.58
C GLU A 249 1.21 -5.21 1.41
N GLN A 250 2.09 -6.21 1.48
CA GLN A 250 3.07 -6.47 0.44
C GLN A 250 2.42 -6.87 -0.89
N ALA A 251 1.37 -7.69 -0.84
CA ALA A 251 0.62 -8.10 -2.02
C ALA A 251 -0.07 -6.92 -2.70
N LEU A 252 -0.76 -6.08 -1.93
CA LEU A 252 -1.49 -4.91 -2.46
C LEU A 252 -0.53 -3.89 -3.09
N TYR A 253 0.63 -3.66 -2.46
CA TYR A 253 1.68 -2.81 -3.01
C TYR A 253 2.19 -3.33 -4.36
N ASN A 254 2.57 -4.61 -4.43
CA ASN A 254 3.07 -5.21 -5.67
C ASN A 254 1.99 -5.34 -6.75
N TYR A 255 0.73 -5.56 -6.36
CA TYR A 255 -0.42 -5.54 -7.27
C TYR A 255 -0.54 -4.18 -7.95
N ALA A 256 -0.53 -3.09 -7.17
CA ALA A 256 -0.59 -1.73 -7.70
C ALA A 256 0.58 -1.41 -8.64
N LEU A 257 1.80 -1.84 -8.30
CA LEU A 257 2.97 -1.68 -9.15
C LEU A 257 2.82 -2.42 -10.49
N CYS A 258 2.38 -3.66 -10.46
CA CYS A 258 2.17 -4.45 -11.68
C CYS A 258 1.17 -3.77 -12.62
N ILE A 259 0.08 -3.21 -12.08
CA ILE A 259 -0.89 -2.45 -12.88
C ILE A 259 -0.25 -1.19 -13.44
N HIS A 260 0.44 -0.42 -12.61
CA HIS A 260 1.08 0.83 -13.03
C HIS A 260 2.07 0.63 -14.17
N GLU A 261 2.86 -0.45 -14.14
CA GLU A 261 3.87 -0.77 -15.14
C GLU A 261 3.30 -1.43 -16.41
N THR A 262 2.10 -2.02 -16.38
CA THR A 262 1.52 -2.77 -17.50
C THR A 262 0.36 -2.06 -18.18
N SER A 263 -0.26 -1.06 -17.56
CA SER A 263 -1.44 -0.38 -18.10
C SER A 263 -1.10 0.69 -19.12
N TYR A 264 -1.77 0.66 -20.28
CA TYR A 264 -1.78 1.75 -21.27
C TYR A 264 -2.55 3.01 -20.79
N SER A 265 -3.39 2.87 -19.76
CA SER A 265 -4.10 3.98 -19.10
C SER A 265 -3.90 3.89 -17.59
N PRO A 266 -2.76 4.38 -17.08
CA PRO A 266 -2.39 4.21 -15.66
C PRO A 266 -3.39 4.82 -14.68
N PHE A 267 -4.17 5.84 -15.14
CA PHE A 267 -4.98 6.66 -14.24
C PHE A 267 -6.18 5.92 -13.62
N ALA A 268 -6.82 4.98 -14.33
CA ALA A 268 -8.09 4.44 -13.83
C ALA A 268 -7.93 3.30 -12.82
N GLU A 269 -7.07 2.32 -13.09
CA GLU A 269 -6.97 1.10 -12.29
C GLU A 269 -5.87 1.19 -11.22
N SER A 270 -4.67 1.64 -11.59
CA SER A 270 -3.55 1.75 -10.65
C SER A 270 -3.82 2.75 -9.53
N VAL A 271 -4.43 3.89 -9.87
CA VAL A 271 -4.81 4.94 -8.90
C VAL A 271 -5.75 4.38 -7.85
N THR A 272 -6.79 3.64 -8.24
CA THR A 272 -7.75 3.04 -7.29
C THR A 272 -7.07 2.07 -6.33
N VAL A 273 -6.11 1.28 -6.80
CA VAL A 273 -5.40 0.33 -5.93
C VAL A 273 -4.40 1.05 -5.03
N PHE A 274 -3.73 2.10 -5.50
CA PHE A 274 -2.87 2.92 -4.66
C PHE A 274 -3.66 3.70 -3.59
N GLU A 275 -4.85 4.24 -3.93
CA GLU A 275 -5.76 4.85 -2.94
C GLU A 275 -6.15 3.85 -1.86
N ARG A 276 -6.55 2.64 -2.26
CA ARG A 276 -6.86 1.54 -1.35
C ARG A 276 -5.67 1.22 -0.43
N PHE A 277 -4.46 1.16 -1.00
CA PHE A 277 -3.24 0.90 -0.22
C PHE A 277 -3.03 1.96 0.87
N LEU A 278 -3.13 3.25 0.52
CA LEU A 278 -2.93 4.34 1.48
C LEU A 278 -3.98 4.35 2.59
N ASN A 279 -5.21 3.96 2.29
CA ASN A 279 -6.29 3.90 3.27
C ASN A 279 -6.16 2.68 4.20
N GLU A 280 -5.79 1.52 3.66
CA GLU A 280 -5.62 0.30 4.47
C GLU A 280 -4.29 0.29 5.26
N PHE A 281 -3.23 0.91 4.73
CA PHE A 281 -1.88 0.88 5.30
C PHE A 281 -1.21 2.27 5.37
N PRO A 282 -1.80 3.25 6.10
CA PRO A 282 -1.31 4.63 6.10
C PRO A 282 0.12 4.78 6.68
N ASN A 283 0.54 3.86 7.55
CA ASN A 283 1.85 3.86 8.21
C ASN A 283 2.84 2.86 7.59
N SER A 284 2.58 2.39 6.39
CA SER A 284 3.46 1.45 5.67
C SER A 284 4.80 2.09 5.29
N PRO A 285 5.91 1.34 5.29
CA PRO A 285 7.18 1.82 4.74
C PRO A 285 7.10 2.11 3.24
N TYR A 286 6.09 1.62 2.54
CA TYR A 286 5.86 1.88 1.11
C TYR A 286 5.04 3.15 0.84
N THR A 287 4.47 3.80 1.86
CA THR A 287 3.57 4.96 1.71
C THR A 287 4.19 6.10 0.93
N GLU A 288 5.44 6.48 1.20
CA GLU A 288 6.10 7.55 0.45
C GLU A 288 6.24 7.21 -1.04
N ARG A 289 6.61 5.98 -1.33
CA ARG A 289 6.78 5.52 -2.71
C ARG A 289 5.45 5.46 -3.48
N VAL A 290 4.39 5.04 -2.81
CA VAL A 290 3.02 5.07 -3.36
C VAL A 290 2.59 6.51 -3.62
N ASN A 291 2.87 7.43 -2.71
CA ASN A 291 2.61 8.85 -2.92
C ASN A 291 3.35 9.40 -4.15
N ASP A 292 4.61 8.99 -4.38
CA ASP A 292 5.37 9.40 -5.56
C ASP A 292 4.71 8.95 -6.87
N TYR A 293 4.29 7.69 -6.95
CA TYR A 293 3.58 7.16 -8.12
C TYR A 293 2.26 7.89 -8.36
N LEU A 294 1.47 8.12 -7.31
CA LEU A 294 0.22 8.88 -7.42
C LEU A 294 0.46 10.31 -7.90
N ILE A 295 1.46 11.01 -7.35
CA ILE A 295 1.82 12.37 -7.76
C ILE A 295 2.24 12.39 -9.23
N GLU A 296 3.06 11.46 -9.66
CA GLU A 296 3.45 11.35 -11.07
C GLU A 296 2.22 11.19 -11.98
N VAL A 297 1.32 10.28 -11.63
CA VAL A 297 0.09 10.07 -12.38
C VAL A 297 -0.80 11.31 -12.36
N TYR A 298 -0.99 11.96 -11.21
CA TYR A 298 -1.81 13.16 -11.08
C TYR A 298 -1.26 14.35 -11.86
N MET A 299 0.05 14.54 -11.88
CA MET A 299 0.69 15.66 -12.56
C MET A 299 0.78 15.46 -14.08
N ASN A 300 0.80 14.21 -14.55
CA ASN A 300 0.86 13.85 -15.96
C ASN A 300 -0.52 13.59 -16.60
N THR A 301 -1.59 13.58 -15.80
CA THR A 301 -2.95 13.38 -16.32
C THR A 301 -3.43 14.58 -17.11
N ARG A 302 -4.30 14.31 -18.10
CA ARG A 302 -5.04 15.36 -18.81
C ARG A 302 -6.32 15.81 -18.08
N SER A 303 -6.71 15.09 -17.02
CA SER A 303 -7.90 15.37 -16.21
C SER A 303 -7.53 15.65 -14.77
N TYR A 304 -7.27 16.92 -14.46
CA TYR A 304 -7.00 17.38 -13.10
C TYR A 304 -8.21 17.21 -12.16
N GLU A 305 -9.44 17.27 -12.71
CA GLU A 305 -10.67 17.02 -11.96
C GLU A 305 -10.74 15.57 -11.46
N ALA A 306 -10.32 14.61 -12.30
CA ALA A 306 -10.24 13.22 -11.89
C ALA A 306 -9.17 13.01 -10.79
N ALA A 307 -8.03 13.71 -10.91
CA ALA A 307 -7.00 13.69 -9.87
C ALA A 307 -7.53 14.23 -8.53
N LEU A 308 -8.26 15.33 -8.52
CA LEU A 308 -8.87 15.87 -7.30
C LEU A 308 -9.90 14.92 -6.68
N LYS A 309 -10.73 14.26 -7.50
CA LYS A 309 -11.67 13.23 -7.02
C LYS A 309 -10.96 12.04 -6.41
N SER A 310 -9.82 11.65 -6.97
CA SER A 310 -8.98 10.58 -6.45
C SER A 310 -8.37 10.97 -5.09
N ILE A 311 -7.73 12.14 -5.01
CA ILE A 311 -7.16 12.64 -3.75
C ILE A 311 -8.21 12.73 -2.63
N ALA A 312 -9.47 13.06 -2.97
CA ALA A 312 -10.56 13.15 -1.99
C ALA A 312 -10.96 11.80 -1.38
N LYS A 313 -10.58 10.67 -1.98
CA LYS A 313 -10.83 9.33 -1.44
C LYS A 313 -9.75 8.86 -0.46
N ILE A 314 -8.61 9.56 -0.38
CA ILE A 314 -7.53 9.23 0.54
C ILE A 314 -7.89 9.83 1.89
N GLU A 315 -8.09 8.97 2.90
CA GLU A 315 -8.53 9.38 4.24
C GLU A 315 -7.46 10.21 4.98
N HIS A 316 -6.19 9.84 4.81
CA HIS A 316 -5.05 10.50 5.46
C HIS A 316 -3.98 10.89 4.42
N PRO A 317 -4.24 11.90 3.57
CA PRO A 317 -3.29 12.30 2.55
C PRO A 317 -2.02 12.89 3.18
N GLY A 318 -0.87 12.35 2.82
CA GLY A 318 0.43 12.88 3.25
C GLY A 318 0.74 14.26 2.64
N THR A 319 1.74 14.94 3.20
CA THR A 319 2.17 16.30 2.79
C THR A 319 2.37 16.40 1.28
N ARG A 320 3.03 15.45 0.65
CA ARG A 320 3.31 15.45 -0.79
C ARG A 320 2.06 15.37 -1.66
N ILE A 321 1.05 14.60 -1.24
CA ILE A 321 -0.27 14.55 -1.92
C ILE A 321 -1.00 15.89 -1.79
N MET A 322 -0.90 16.53 -0.62
CA MET A 322 -1.48 17.86 -0.39
C MET A 322 -0.78 18.94 -1.22
N GLU A 323 0.54 18.87 -1.39
CA GLU A 323 1.29 19.71 -2.33
C GLU A 323 0.81 19.55 -3.77
N ALA A 324 0.62 18.29 -4.21
CA ALA A 324 0.07 18.01 -5.53
C ALA A 324 -1.34 18.57 -5.70
N LYS A 325 -2.21 18.40 -4.69
CA LYS A 325 -3.55 18.98 -4.65
C LYS A 325 -3.52 20.51 -4.81
N GLN A 326 -2.65 21.18 -4.09
CA GLN A 326 -2.48 22.64 -4.16
C GLN A 326 -2.07 23.08 -5.58
N LYS A 327 -1.10 22.38 -6.19
CA LYS A 327 -0.65 22.66 -7.56
C LYS A 327 -1.76 22.43 -8.61
N ILE A 328 -2.51 21.34 -8.46
CA ILE A 328 -3.59 20.99 -9.38
C ILE A 328 -4.70 22.06 -9.34
N LEU A 329 -5.14 22.44 -8.14
CA LEU A 329 -6.14 23.49 -7.96
C LEU A 329 -5.69 24.83 -8.54
N PHE A 330 -4.42 25.18 -8.34
CA PHE A 330 -3.83 26.39 -8.93
C PHE A 330 -3.85 26.33 -10.47
N ARG A 331 -3.42 25.21 -11.07
CA ARG A 331 -3.44 25.02 -12.54
C ARG A 331 -4.86 25.10 -13.13
N LEU A 332 -5.83 24.47 -12.48
CA LEU A 332 -7.24 24.57 -12.88
C LEU A 332 -7.73 26.02 -12.78
N GLY A 333 -7.38 26.74 -11.73
CA GLY A 333 -7.70 28.15 -11.54
C GLY A 333 -7.13 29.02 -12.66
N THR A 334 -5.86 28.85 -13.02
CA THR A 334 -5.24 29.60 -14.12
C THR A 334 -5.86 29.25 -15.48
N GLN A 335 -6.22 27.99 -15.70
CA GLN A 335 -6.94 27.56 -16.92
C GLN A 335 -8.34 28.17 -17.01
N ALA A 336 -9.10 28.20 -15.90
CA ALA A 336 -10.40 28.84 -15.86
C ALA A 336 -10.28 30.35 -16.09
N PHE A 337 -9.27 31.02 -15.53
CA PHE A 337 -8.98 32.43 -15.75
C PHE A 337 -8.68 32.71 -17.24
N ALA A 338 -7.79 31.93 -17.85
CA ALA A 338 -7.44 32.08 -19.28
C ALA A 338 -8.67 31.92 -20.20
N ASN A 339 -9.64 31.12 -19.78
CA ASN A 339 -10.91 30.94 -20.49
C ASN A 339 -11.98 31.98 -20.07
N ALA A 340 -11.60 33.07 -19.42
CA ALA A 340 -12.49 34.12 -18.92
C ALA A 340 -13.61 33.65 -17.96
N ARG A 341 -13.45 32.45 -17.33
CA ARG A 341 -14.36 31.92 -16.31
C ARG A 341 -13.93 32.41 -14.93
N PHE A 342 -14.01 33.73 -14.69
CA PHE A 342 -13.42 34.39 -13.52
C PHE A 342 -14.01 33.96 -12.19
N GLN A 343 -15.32 33.66 -12.15
CA GLN A 343 -15.94 33.18 -10.90
C GLN A 343 -15.46 31.75 -10.54
N GLU A 344 -15.33 30.87 -11.51
CA GLU A 344 -14.79 29.53 -11.33
C GLU A 344 -13.30 29.59 -10.92
N ALA A 345 -12.52 30.44 -11.59
CA ALA A 345 -11.11 30.66 -11.22
C ALA A 345 -10.98 31.12 -9.76
N LEU A 346 -11.81 32.07 -9.33
CA LEU A 346 -11.86 32.55 -7.96
C LEU A 346 -12.10 31.42 -6.95
N GLU A 347 -13.03 30.52 -7.23
CA GLU A 347 -13.36 29.39 -6.36
C GLU A 347 -12.21 28.39 -6.29
N LEU A 348 -11.56 28.11 -7.40
CA LEU A 348 -10.38 27.20 -7.46
C LEU A 348 -9.18 27.77 -6.72
N PHE A 349 -8.91 29.09 -6.84
CA PHE A 349 -7.84 29.73 -6.06
C PHE A 349 -8.18 29.78 -4.57
N ASN A 350 -9.44 29.95 -4.19
CA ASN A 350 -9.87 29.83 -2.79
C ASN A 350 -9.60 28.41 -2.26
N GLN A 351 -9.93 27.37 -3.02
CA GLN A 351 -9.65 25.99 -2.64
C GLN A 351 -8.14 25.73 -2.54
N SER A 352 -7.32 26.24 -3.48
CA SER A 352 -5.86 26.11 -3.44
C SER A 352 -5.28 26.74 -2.17
N LEU A 353 -5.75 27.93 -1.80
CA LEU A 353 -5.32 28.61 -0.59
C LEU A 353 -5.81 27.91 0.71
N ALA A 354 -6.98 27.29 0.67
CA ALA A 354 -7.54 26.53 1.80
C ALA A 354 -6.80 25.21 2.08
N VAL A 355 -6.10 24.66 1.09
CA VAL A 355 -5.27 23.45 1.28
C VAL A 355 -4.20 23.66 2.35
N GLY A 356 -3.67 24.90 2.47
CA GLY A 356 -2.69 25.24 3.49
C GLY A 356 -1.38 25.82 2.95
N HIS A 357 -0.30 25.68 3.74
CA HIS A 357 0.98 26.35 3.48
C HIS A 357 2.05 25.37 2.94
N TYR A 358 1.67 24.40 2.14
CA TYR A 358 2.61 23.38 1.67
C TYR A 358 3.65 23.94 0.68
N ILE A 359 3.23 24.85 -0.22
CA ILE A 359 4.13 25.47 -1.20
C ILE A 359 3.95 26.99 -1.14
N GLN A 360 4.97 27.67 -0.62
CA GLN A 360 4.93 29.14 -0.43
C GLN A 360 4.76 29.89 -1.77
N ALA A 361 5.48 29.52 -2.81
CA ALA A 361 5.38 30.16 -4.12
C ALA A 361 3.96 30.01 -4.69
N SER A 362 3.38 28.80 -4.68
CA SER A 362 2.02 28.57 -5.16
C SER A 362 0.98 29.34 -4.35
N LYS A 363 1.22 29.58 -3.06
CA LYS A 363 0.37 30.41 -2.22
C LYS A 363 0.40 31.87 -2.65
N ALA A 364 1.59 32.41 -2.89
CA ALA A 364 1.75 33.79 -3.37
C ALA A 364 1.04 33.96 -4.73
N ASP A 365 1.35 33.09 -5.70
CA ASP A 365 0.75 33.13 -7.03
C ASP A 365 -0.79 32.98 -6.99
N ALA A 366 -1.31 32.15 -6.08
CA ALA A 366 -2.76 32.03 -5.91
C ALA A 366 -3.41 33.31 -5.40
N TYR A 367 -2.77 34.08 -4.53
CA TYR A 367 -3.24 35.41 -4.15
C TYR A 367 -3.25 36.37 -5.35
N PHE A 368 -2.17 36.38 -6.15
CA PHE A 368 -2.11 37.22 -7.34
C PHE A 368 -3.26 36.94 -8.30
N TRP A 369 -3.41 35.69 -8.74
CA TRP A 369 -4.45 35.31 -9.71
C TRP A 369 -5.86 35.38 -9.14
N ARG A 370 -6.04 35.20 -7.83
CA ARG A 370 -7.31 35.46 -7.16
C ARG A 370 -7.65 36.97 -7.17
N GLY A 371 -6.64 37.81 -6.96
CA GLY A 371 -6.76 39.27 -7.10
C GLY A 371 -7.18 39.68 -8.51
N GLU A 372 -6.53 39.11 -9.54
CA GLU A 372 -6.90 39.29 -10.95
C GLU A 372 -8.36 38.89 -11.23
N SER A 373 -8.76 37.71 -10.73
CA SER A 373 -10.13 37.22 -10.88
C SER A 373 -11.16 38.16 -10.26
N LYS A 374 -10.87 38.66 -9.03
CA LYS A 374 -11.71 39.63 -8.34
C LYS A 374 -11.78 40.99 -9.07
N TYR A 375 -10.63 41.42 -9.61
CA TYR A 375 -10.56 42.65 -10.39
C TYR A 375 -11.46 42.56 -11.65
N ARG A 376 -11.42 41.41 -12.37
CA ARG A 376 -12.30 41.18 -13.53
C ARG A 376 -13.78 41.08 -13.19
N LEU A 377 -14.10 40.79 -11.93
CA LEU A 377 -15.45 40.77 -11.38
C LEU A 377 -15.86 42.08 -10.69
N ASP A 378 -15.10 43.16 -10.90
CA ASP A 378 -15.31 44.50 -10.31
C ASP A 378 -15.29 44.52 -8.77
N ARG A 379 -14.68 43.50 -8.13
CA ARG A 379 -14.52 43.38 -6.67
C ARG A 379 -13.23 44.04 -6.21
N PHE A 380 -13.09 45.35 -6.53
CA PHE A 380 -11.84 46.09 -6.37
C PHE A 380 -11.26 46.08 -4.94
N PRO A 381 -12.03 46.31 -3.84
CA PRO A 381 -11.45 46.25 -2.52
C PRO A 381 -10.87 44.92 -2.17
N GLN A 382 -11.53 43.82 -2.54
CA GLN A 382 -11.06 42.45 -2.29
C GLN A 382 -9.86 42.10 -3.17
N ALA A 383 -9.81 42.57 -4.43
CA ALA A 383 -8.66 42.41 -5.31
C ALA A 383 -7.41 43.10 -4.71
N GLY A 384 -7.56 44.33 -4.21
CA GLY A 384 -6.49 45.08 -3.57
C GLY A 384 -5.92 44.37 -2.34
N ASN A 385 -6.77 43.70 -1.56
CA ASN A 385 -6.31 42.89 -0.44
C ASN A 385 -5.44 41.69 -0.92
N ASP A 386 -5.85 41.03 -1.98
CA ASP A 386 -5.11 39.87 -2.51
C ASP A 386 -3.76 40.29 -3.12
N TYR A 387 -3.69 41.39 -3.87
CA TYR A 387 -2.40 41.89 -4.36
C TYR A 387 -1.44 42.26 -3.21
N ARG A 388 -1.95 42.85 -2.12
CA ARG A 388 -1.11 43.11 -0.93
C ARG A 388 -0.57 41.82 -0.31
N LEU A 389 -1.41 40.79 -0.19
CA LEU A 389 -0.98 39.48 0.29
C LEU A 389 0.06 38.85 -0.65
N TYR A 390 -0.13 38.98 -1.96
CA TYR A 390 0.90 38.56 -2.91
C TYR A 390 2.24 39.27 -2.66
N LEU A 391 2.23 40.61 -2.53
CA LEU A 391 3.44 41.39 -2.27
C LEU A 391 4.13 41.04 -0.95
N GLU A 392 3.38 40.59 0.04
CA GLU A 392 3.88 40.10 1.33
C GLU A 392 4.56 38.74 1.18
N PHE A 393 3.93 37.79 0.44
CA PHE A 393 4.40 36.40 0.34
C PHE A 393 5.29 36.13 -0.88
N ALA A 394 5.46 37.07 -1.79
CA ALA A 394 6.28 36.90 -2.98
C ALA A 394 7.73 36.56 -2.64
N THR A 395 8.26 35.53 -3.26
CA THR A 395 9.63 35.04 -3.03
C THR A 395 10.69 35.94 -3.71
N SER A 396 10.31 36.67 -4.76
CA SER A 396 11.17 37.62 -5.49
C SER A 396 10.49 38.97 -5.62
N LYS A 397 11.15 40.01 -5.12
CA LYS A 397 10.70 41.40 -5.27
C LYS A 397 11.13 42.07 -6.57
N ASN A 398 12.03 41.42 -7.31
CA ASN A 398 12.59 41.94 -8.55
C ASN A 398 11.93 41.32 -9.81
N GLY A 399 11.01 40.34 -9.64
CA GLY A 399 10.31 39.71 -10.74
C GLY A 399 9.30 40.61 -11.44
N GLN A 400 8.96 40.28 -12.67
CA GLN A 400 7.96 41.01 -13.48
C GLN A 400 6.60 40.97 -12.79
N GLU A 401 6.23 39.81 -12.21
CA GLU A 401 4.95 39.62 -11.53
C GLU A 401 4.81 40.54 -10.29
N TYR A 402 5.92 40.81 -9.59
CA TYR A 402 5.91 41.75 -8.47
C TYR A 402 5.60 43.18 -8.93
N GLY A 403 6.21 43.60 -10.05
CA GLY A 403 5.88 44.87 -10.71
C GLY A 403 4.43 44.95 -11.14
N LEU A 404 3.93 43.91 -11.77
CA LEU A 404 2.54 43.84 -12.21
C LEU A 404 1.56 43.93 -11.02
N ALA A 405 1.87 43.31 -9.88
CA ALA A 405 1.05 43.41 -8.68
C ALA A 405 1.00 44.86 -8.12
N LEU A 406 2.12 45.59 -8.12
CA LEU A 406 2.15 46.99 -7.70
C LEU A 406 1.29 47.85 -8.63
N TYR A 407 1.42 47.64 -9.95
CA TYR A 407 0.67 48.33 -10.97
C TYR A 407 -0.84 48.06 -10.88
N ASN A 408 -1.26 46.80 -10.78
CA ASN A 408 -2.64 46.39 -10.65
C ASN A 408 -3.26 46.87 -9.30
N LEU A 409 -2.47 46.92 -8.24
CA LEU A 409 -2.92 47.51 -6.98
C LEU A 409 -3.16 49.00 -7.11
N GLY A 410 -2.36 49.73 -7.89
CA GLY A 410 -2.61 51.13 -8.27
C GLY A 410 -3.97 51.27 -8.97
N TYR A 411 -4.22 50.46 -10.00
CA TYR A 411 -5.49 50.46 -10.70
C TYR A 411 -6.67 50.08 -9.81
N THR A 412 -6.47 49.15 -8.90
CA THR A 412 -7.52 48.76 -7.94
C THR A 412 -8.01 49.93 -7.11
N TYR A 413 -7.10 50.79 -6.60
CA TYR A 413 -7.43 51.97 -5.89
C TYR A 413 -7.97 53.11 -6.83
N PHE A 414 -7.44 53.19 -8.04
CA PHE A 414 -7.90 54.16 -9.02
C PHE A 414 -9.37 53.90 -9.38
N LYS A 415 -9.77 52.67 -9.61
CA LYS A 415 -11.17 52.26 -9.90
C LYS A 415 -12.09 52.59 -8.70
N GLN A 416 -11.58 52.60 -7.48
CA GLN A 416 -12.31 53.02 -6.28
C GLN A 416 -12.32 54.56 -6.08
N LYS A 417 -11.75 55.34 -7.01
CA LYS A 417 -11.56 56.79 -6.89
C LYS A 417 -10.72 57.19 -5.69
N ASN A 418 -9.92 56.31 -5.16
CA ASN A 418 -8.98 56.57 -4.07
C ASN A 418 -7.63 56.99 -4.68
N TYR A 419 -7.59 58.20 -5.18
CA TYR A 419 -6.48 58.68 -6.03
C TYR A 419 -5.17 58.83 -5.23
N GLY A 420 -5.23 59.18 -3.95
CA GLY A 420 -4.04 59.27 -3.10
C GLY A 420 -3.31 57.93 -2.92
N ASN A 421 -4.04 56.86 -2.64
CA ASN A 421 -3.47 55.52 -2.58
C ASN A 421 -3.09 55.02 -3.97
N ALA A 422 -3.89 55.24 -5.00
CA ALA A 422 -3.56 54.84 -6.37
C ALA A 422 -2.21 55.44 -6.81
N GLY A 423 -2.04 56.74 -6.67
CA GLY A 423 -0.77 57.44 -6.98
C GLY A 423 0.42 56.83 -6.22
N THR A 424 0.25 56.53 -4.93
CA THR A 424 1.31 55.89 -4.13
C THR A 424 1.77 54.54 -4.71
N TRP A 425 0.83 53.72 -5.14
CA TRP A 425 1.19 52.40 -5.66
C TRP A 425 1.75 52.46 -7.09
N PHE A 426 1.23 53.34 -7.97
CA PHE A 426 1.84 53.58 -9.26
C PHE A 426 3.25 54.15 -9.13
N THR A 427 3.49 55.08 -8.19
CA THR A 427 4.84 55.60 -7.91
C THR A 427 5.80 54.47 -7.49
N ARG A 428 5.37 53.57 -6.57
CA ARG A 428 6.18 52.40 -6.22
C ARG A 428 6.51 51.51 -7.39
N PHE A 429 5.61 51.40 -8.36
CA PHE A 429 5.84 50.63 -9.58
C PHE A 429 6.91 51.28 -10.46
N VAL A 430 6.79 52.60 -10.75
CA VAL A 430 7.74 53.31 -11.62
C VAL A 430 9.13 53.46 -10.99
N ASP A 431 9.21 53.57 -9.67
CA ASP A 431 10.48 53.67 -8.92
C ASP A 431 11.33 52.42 -9.01
N ARG A 432 10.76 51.26 -9.38
CA ARG A 432 11.53 50.02 -9.64
C ARG A 432 12.46 50.14 -10.82
N GLY A 433 12.16 50.99 -11.80
CA GLY A 433 13.05 51.26 -12.93
C GLY A 433 13.26 50.10 -13.92
N SER A 434 12.21 49.27 -14.17
CA SER A 434 12.32 48.15 -15.15
C SER A 434 12.32 48.64 -16.59
N ILE A 435 13.38 48.39 -17.31
CA ILE A 435 13.58 48.84 -18.71
C ILE A 435 12.61 48.12 -19.70
N ASN A 436 12.16 46.91 -19.33
CA ASN A 436 11.35 46.08 -20.23
C ASN A 436 9.82 46.36 -20.20
N GLU A 437 9.37 47.32 -19.38
CA GLU A 437 7.96 47.61 -19.14
C GLU A 437 7.59 49.05 -19.55
N ARG A 438 8.20 49.58 -20.64
CA ARG A 438 8.10 51.00 -21.04
C ARG A 438 6.64 51.46 -21.16
N THR A 439 5.80 50.72 -21.87
CA THR A 439 4.39 51.08 -22.06
C THR A 439 3.62 51.12 -20.75
N MET A 440 3.84 50.14 -19.85
CA MET A 440 3.24 50.14 -18.52
C MET A 440 3.75 51.27 -17.65
N GLN A 441 5.03 51.65 -17.76
CA GLN A 441 5.61 52.78 -17.03
C GLN A 441 4.99 54.10 -17.52
N ALA A 442 4.84 54.29 -18.83
CA ALA A 442 4.20 55.46 -19.41
C ALA A 442 2.72 55.56 -18.97
N ASP A 443 1.99 54.44 -19.02
CA ASP A 443 0.60 54.43 -18.53
C ASP A 443 0.57 54.72 -17.00
N ALA A 444 1.46 54.14 -16.21
CA ALA A 444 1.53 54.43 -14.78
C ALA A 444 1.77 55.93 -14.49
N TYR A 445 2.67 56.58 -15.26
CA TYR A 445 2.83 58.05 -15.17
C TYR A 445 1.56 58.82 -15.58
N ASN A 446 0.83 58.37 -16.58
CA ASN A 446 -0.47 58.91 -16.91
C ASN A 446 -1.46 58.79 -15.73
N ARG A 447 -1.50 57.62 -15.10
CA ARG A 447 -2.37 57.42 -13.89
C ARG A 447 -1.90 58.21 -12.69
N ILE A 448 -0.58 58.43 -12.48
CA ILE A 448 -0.07 59.34 -11.45
C ILE A 448 -0.50 60.77 -11.76
N GLY A 449 -0.38 61.20 -13.01
CA GLY A 449 -0.86 62.48 -13.49
C GLY A 449 -2.37 62.68 -13.24
N ASP A 450 -3.20 61.66 -13.55
CA ASP A 450 -4.65 61.71 -13.25
C ASP A 450 -4.88 61.83 -11.74
N CYS A 451 -4.15 61.07 -10.90
CA CYS A 451 -4.26 61.16 -9.44
C CYS A 451 -3.92 62.59 -8.95
N ASN A 452 -2.81 63.14 -9.45
CA ASN A 452 -2.41 64.50 -9.12
C ASN A 452 -3.40 65.54 -9.61
N PHE A 453 -4.03 65.32 -10.79
CA PHE A 453 -5.09 66.16 -11.33
C PHE A 453 -6.33 66.18 -10.41
N TYR A 454 -6.80 65.03 -9.96
CA TYR A 454 -7.94 64.95 -9.06
C TYR A 454 -7.66 65.56 -7.69
N ASP A 455 -6.39 65.45 -7.22
CA ASP A 455 -5.92 66.09 -5.99
C ASP A 455 -5.59 67.59 -6.17
N ARG A 456 -5.88 68.16 -7.35
CA ARG A 456 -5.61 69.57 -7.73
C ARG A 456 -4.12 69.95 -7.69
N ARG A 457 -3.22 69.00 -7.77
CA ARG A 457 -1.76 69.21 -7.87
C ARG A 457 -1.40 69.36 -9.37
N PHE A 458 -1.86 70.43 -9.99
CA PHE A 458 -1.83 70.63 -11.45
C PHE A 458 -0.40 70.62 -12.05
N GLU A 459 0.57 71.22 -11.32
CA GLU A 459 1.93 71.26 -11.83
C GLU A 459 2.57 69.87 -11.85
N GLN A 460 2.35 69.03 -10.80
CA GLN A 460 2.80 67.66 -10.75
C GLN A 460 2.09 66.82 -11.85
N ALA A 461 0.79 66.97 -12.02
CA ALA A 461 0.04 66.28 -13.07
C ALA A 461 0.64 66.55 -14.45
N ARG A 462 0.93 67.83 -14.76
CA ARG A 462 1.55 68.24 -16.03
C ARG A 462 2.92 67.56 -16.25
N GLN A 463 3.75 67.52 -15.22
CA GLN A 463 5.08 66.86 -15.30
C GLN A 463 4.95 65.37 -15.52
N ASP A 464 4.00 64.72 -14.85
CA ASP A 464 3.76 63.26 -15.01
C ASP A 464 3.29 62.92 -16.43
N TYR A 465 2.34 63.68 -17.02
CA TYR A 465 1.91 63.49 -18.42
C TYR A 465 3.05 63.72 -19.40
N ALA A 466 3.89 64.79 -19.20
CA ALA A 466 5.06 65.00 -20.02
C ALA A 466 6.04 63.82 -19.93
N ARG A 467 6.25 63.28 -18.71
CA ARG A 467 7.12 62.12 -18.51
C ARG A 467 6.60 60.86 -19.20
N ALA A 468 5.27 60.64 -19.20
CA ALA A 468 4.65 59.53 -19.92
C ALA A 468 4.99 59.54 -21.41
N VAL A 469 4.90 60.70 -22.06
CA VAL A 469 5.23 60.88 -23.51
C VAL A 469 6.72 60.59 -23.77
N GLU A 470 7.62 61.04 -22.86
CA GLU A 470 9.06 60.77 -23.00
C GLU A 470 9.38 59.30 -22.93
N ILE A 471 8.70 58.54 -22.06
CA ILE A 471 8.95 57.12 -21.88
C ILE A 471 8.42 56.30 -23.05
N ASP A 472 7.16 56.51 -23.44
CA ASP A 472 6.52 55.83 -24.56
C ASP A 472 5.64 56.77 -25.36
N PRO A 473 6.16 57.33 -26.47
CA PRO A 473 5.37 58.20 -27.36
C PRO A 473 4.07 57.56 -27.88
N SER A 474 3.97 56.21 -27.92
CA SER A 474 2.76 55.55 -28.44
C SER A 474 1.51 55.84 -27.61
N LEU A 475 1.65 56.31 -26.35
CA LEU A 475 0.54 56.75 -25.48
C LEU A 475 0.42 58.27 -25.39
N GLY A 476 1.11 58.98 -26.27
CA GLY A 476 1.22 60.44 -26.20
C GLY A 476 -0.04 61.22 -26.56
N ASP A 477 -0.95 60.60 -27.30
CA ASP A 477 -2.27 61.19 -27.59
C ASP A 477 -3.02 61.55 -26.31
N TYR A 478 -3.18 60.60 -25.41
CA TYR A 478 -3.77 60.80 -24.10
C TYR A 478 -2.99 61.79 -23.24
N SER A 479 -1.69 61.58 -23.13
CA SER A 479 -0.80 62.35 -22.24
C SER A 479 -0.78 63.82 -22.66
N LEU A 480 -0.60 64.14 -23.96
CA LEU A 480 -0.56 65.50 -24.47
C LEU A 480 -1.93 66.20 -24.33
N TYR A 481 -3.04 65.47 -24.54
CA TYR A 481 -4.37 66.00 -24.34
C TYR A 481 -4.54 66.45 -22.88
N GLN A 482 -4.21 65.58 -21.91
CA GLN A 482 -4.35 65.89 -20.49
C GLN A 482 -3.38 67.02 -20.06
N GLU A 483 -2.14 67.01 -20.54
CA GLU A 483 -1.17 68.11 -20.29
C GLU A 483 -1.75 69.44 -20.79
N ALA A 484 -2.26 69.51 -22.00
CA ALA A 484 -2.87 70.70 -22.58
C ALA A 484 -4.09 71.14 -21.77
N PHE A 485 -4.90 70.21 -21.25
CA PHE A 485 -6.05 70.50 -20.41
C PHE A 485 -5.62 71.13 -19.11
N VAL A 486 -4.61 70.57 -18.45
CA VAL A 486 -4.03 71.10 -17.21
C VAL A 486 -3.44 72.49 -17.41
N ARG A 487 -2.71 72.75 -18.49
CA ARG A 487 -2.19 74.07 -18.83
C ARG A 487 -3.29 75.11 -18.93
N GLY A 488 -4.43 74.77 -19.54
CA GLY A 488 -5.59 75.62 -19.60
C GLY A 488 -6.15 75.97 -18.24
N LEU A 489 -6.22 75.06 -17.29
CA LEU A 489 -6.64 75.29 -15.92
C LEU A 489 -5.65 76.21 -15.14
N GLN A 490 -4.37 76.15 -15.47
CA GLN A 490 -3.33 76.99 -14.94
C GLN A 490 -3.24 78.38 -15.64
N ARG A 491 -4.10 78.65 -16.61
CA ARG A 491 -4.12 79.86 -17.45
C ARG A 491 -2.89 80.03 -18.36
N ASP A 492 -2.11 78.92 -18.57
CA ASP A 492 -1.02 78.88 -19.58
C ASP A 492 -1.62 78.60 -20.96
N TYR A 493 -2.26 79.59 -21.53
CA TYR A 493 -2.92 79.41 -22.85
C TYR A 493 -1.92 79.24 -23.99
N ASN A 494 -0.73 79.88 -23.91
CA ASN A 494 0.30 79.70 -24.93
C ASN A 494 0.90 78.30 -24.89
N GLY A 495 1.18 77.78 -23.72
CA GLY A 495 1.60 76.39 -23.56
C GLY A 495 0.54 75.39 -24.00
N LYS A 496 -0.74 75.63 -23.67
CA LYS A 496 -1.85 74.80 -24.12
C LYS A 496 -1.90 74.72 -25.64
N VAL A 497 -1.85 75.85 -26.36
CA VAL A 497 -1.92 75.88 -27.82
C VAL A 497 -0.71 75.15 -28.44
N LYS A 498 0.50 75.33 -27.88
CA LYS A 498 1.67 74.63 -28.33
C LYS A 498 1.57 73.12 -28.12
N THR A 499 1.08 72.67 -27.01
CA THR A 499 0.89 71.24 -26.71
C THR A 499 -0.19 70.61 -27.60
N MET A 500 -1.32 71.35 -27.87
CA MET A 500 -2.32 70.87 -28.80
C MET A 500 -1.86 70.82 -30.25
N HIS A 501 -1.04 71.78 -30.69
CA HIS A 501 -0.39 71.67 -32.02
C HIS A 501 0.51 70.43 -32.11
N ARG A 502 1.31 70.16 -31.08
CA ARG A 502 2.10 68.93 -31.01
C ARG A 502 1.24 67.66 -31.06
N LEU A 503 0.12 67.64 -30.32
CA LEU A 503 -0.84 66.52 -30.36
C LEU A 503 -1.38 66.27 -31.79
N ILE A 504 -1.76 67.37 -32.51
CA ILE A 504 -2.32 67.25 -33.88
C ILE A 504 -1.22 66.85 -34.89
N SER A 505 0.04 67.23 -34.65
CA SER A 505 1.13 66.92 -35.59
C SER A 505 1.68 65.50 -35.42
N ASP A 506 1.65 64.99 -34.21
CA ASP A 506 2.34 63.73 -33.85
C ASP A 506 1.34 62.54 -33.87
N TYR A 507 0.05 62.79 -33.77
CA TYR A 507 -1.05 61.82 -33.66
C TYR A 507 -2.28 62.22 -34.51
#